data_62f1b6f533d0de60f8fb972a91426098
#
_entry.id   62f1b6f533d0de60f8fb972a91426098
#
_cell.length_a   1.000
_cell.length_b   1.000
_cell.length_c   1.000
_cell.angle_alpha   90.00
_cell.angle_beta   90.00
_cell.angle_gamma   90.00
#
_symmetry.space_group_name_H-M   'P 1'
#
loop_
_entity.id
_entity.type
_entity.pdbx_description
1 polymer ?
#
loop_
_entity_poly.entity_id
_entity_poly.type
_entity_poly.pdbx_seq_one_letter_code
_entity_poly.pdbx_strand_id
1 'polypeptide(L)'
;MKLNNIKYWTLAAILGANLVSCDDFLDRPAEDSYNVDNFYQNDEQCFQGVNPLYNSPWFDFQRGFFKVGEVLAGNYYWGSSPYLTFTVNGTDEDLINMSYSLWSVNAYANTIRERLQTAGGSEQTRNTCMGEGLVWKAMAYFYLVRTFGAVPIVHSNSDDIAAGNYNEKYKIYWFVNDKNKFENRKC
;
A
#
# COMPACT_ATOMS: atom_id res chain seq x y z
N MET A 1 -48.51 -28.90 -43.10
CA MET A 1 -47.54 -27.77 -42.95
C MET A 1 -47.33 -27.33 -41.49
N LYS A 2 -47.34 -28.22 -40.48
CA LYS A 2 -47.19 -27.83 -39.06
C LYS A 2 -46.07 -28.55 -38.31
N LEU A 3 -45.53 -29.64 -38.82
CA LEU A 3 -44.50 -30.41 -38.07
C LEU A 3 -43.10 -29.82 -38.20
N ASN A 4 -42.77 -29.10 -39.26
CA ASN A 4 -41.41 -28.51 -39.41
C ASN A 4 -41.17 -27.33 -38.45
N ASN A 5 -42.20 -26.57 -38.13
CA ASN A 5 -42.06 -25.43 -37.23
C ASN A 5 -41.77 -25.86 -35.79
N ILE A 6 -42.31 -27.00 -35.37
CA ILE A 6 -42.07 -27.53 -34.04
C ILE A 6 -40.59 -27.90 -33.83
N LYS A 7 -39.95 -28.47 -34.86
CA LYS A 7 -38.50 -28.80 -34.82
C LYS A 7 -37.59 -27.56 -34.64
N TYR A 8 -37.97 -26.46 -35.29
CA TYR A 8 -37.21 -25.20 -35.12
C TYR A 8 -37.43 -24.56 -33.78
N TRP A 9 -38.63 -24.65 -33.20
CA TRP A 9 -38.93 -24.15 -31.87
C TRP A 9 -38.26 -24.97 -30.75
N THR A 10 -38.20 -26.30 -30.91
CA THR A 10 -37.46 -27.16 -29.95
C THR A 10 -35.96 -26.95 -30.06
N LEU A 11 -35.41 -26.77 -31.27
CA LEU A 11 -34.00 -26.47 -31.44
C LEU A 11 -33.61 -25.08 -30.87
N ALA A 12 -34.47 -24.08 -31.05
CA ALA A 12 -34.28 -22.75 -30.45
C ALA A 12 -34.37 -22.77 -28.95
N ALA A 13 -35.26 -23.57 -28.34
CA ALA A 13 -35.36 -23.72 -26.89
C ALA A 13 -34.11 -24.41 -26.29
N ILE A 14 -33.57 -25.44 -26.98
CA ILE A 14 -32.34 -26.12 -26.55
C ILE A 14 -31.12 -25.21 -26.64
N LEU A 15 -30.99 -24.41 -27.71
CA LEU A 15 -29.91 -23.41 -27.82
C LEU A 15 -30.05 -22.29 -26.78
N GLY A 16 -31.27 -21.83 -26.46
CA GLY A 16 -31.53 -20.81 -25.47
C GLY A 16 -31.23 -21.26 -24.04
N ALA A 17 -31.44 -22.54 -23.73
CA ALA A 17 -31.15 -23.09 -22.39
C ALA A 17 -29.63 -23.18 -22.06
N ASN A 18 -28.77 -23.16 -23.05
CA ASN A 18 -27.32 -23.18 -22.86
C ASN A 18 -26.69 -21.78 -22.67
N LEU A 19 -27.50 -20.71 -22.76
CA LEU A 19 -27.02 -19.33 -22.54
C LEU A 19 -27.19 -18.89 -21.09
N VAL A 20 -27.75 -19.71 -20.21
CA VAL A 20 -27.70 -19.48 -18.77
C VAL A 20 -26.30 -19.90 -18.30
N SER A 21 -25.34 -19.08 -18.60
CA SER A 21 -23.99 -19.19 -18.04
C SER A 21 -24.15 -19.01 -16.52
N CYS A 22 -23.69 -20.00 -15.76
CA CYS A 22 -23.61 -19.89 -14.30
C CYS A 22 -22.55 -18.83 -13.96
N ASP A 23 -22.95 -17.60 -13.71
CA ASP A 23 -22.07 -16.57 -13.15
C ASP A 23 -21.45 -17.07 -11.83
N ASP A 24 -22.20 -17.80 -11.00
CA ASP A 24 -21.71 -18.47 -9.77
C ASP A 24 -20.56 -19.48 -10.00
N PHE A 25 -20.41 -20.03 -11.22
CA PHE A 25 -19.31 -20.96 -11.50
C PHE A 25 -17.98 -20.25 -11.77
N LEU A 26 -18.04 -19.02 -12.27
CA LEU A 26 -16.85 -18.20 -12.55
C LEU A 26 -16.47 -17.35 -11.34
N ASP A 27 -17.40 -17.08 -10.46
CA ASP A 27 -17.21 -16.23 -9.27
C ASP A 27 -16.96 -17.09 -8.01
N ARG A 28 -16.12 -18.11 -8.15
CA ARG A 28 -15.66 -18.87 -6.98
C ARG A 28 -14.69 -18.02 -6.17
N PRO A 29 -15.03 -17.69 -4.90
CA PRO A 29 -14.01 -17.15 -4.01
C PRO A 29 -12.86 -18.15 -3.94
N ALA A 30 -11.63 -17.68 -4.00
CA ALA A 30 -10.46 -18.53 -3.90
C ALA A 30 -10.42 -19.19 -2.52
N GLU A 31 -10.89 -20.43 -2.43
CA GLU A 31 -10.93 -21.21 -1.17
C GLU A 31 -9.53 -21.63 -0.72
N ASP A 32 -8.59 -21.75 -1.68
CA ASP A 32 -7.23 -22.26 -1.46
C ASP A 32 -6.17 -21.14 -1.31
N SER A 33 -6.55 -19.88 -1.37
CA SER A 33 -5.64 -18.75 -1.19
C SER A 33 -6.24 -17.66 -0.33
N TYR A 34 -5.43 -17.15 0.61
CA TYR A 34 -5.79 -15.96 1.34
C TYR A 34 -5.76 -14.76 0.40
N ASN A 35 -6.88 -14.08 0.29
CA ASN A 35 -6.98 -12.77 -0.33
C ASN A 35 -7.33 -11.72 0.72
N VAL A 36 -7.28 -10.46 0.36
CA VAL A 36 -7.50 -9.35 1.29
C VAL A 36 -8.92 -9.37 1.88
N ASP A 37 -9.88 -10.01 1.23
CA ASP A 37 -11.29 -10.06 1.65
C ASP A 37 -11.61 -11.24 2.58
N ASN A 38 -10.88 -12.35 2.50
CA ASN A 38 -11.06 -13.53 3.34
C ASN A 38 -9.98 -13.68 4.44
N PHE A 39 -9.03 -12.75 4.51
CA PHE A 39 -8.05 -12.64 5.58
C PHE A 39 -8.62 -11.79 6.74
N TYR A 40 -7.98 -11.73 7.86
CA TYR A 40 -8.39 -10.95 9.04
C TYR A 40 -9.67 -11.44 9.73
N GLN A 41 -9.92 -12.76 9.79
CA GLN A 41 -11.12 -13.33 10.40
C GLN A 41 -11.01 -13.56 11.93
N ASN A 42 -9.79 -13.59 12.47
CA ASN A 42 -9.50 -13.83 13.88
C ASN A 42 -8.25 -13.08 14.35
N ASP A 43 -7.98 -13.13 15.65
CA ASP A 43 -6.87 -12.42 16.30
C ASP A 43 -5.51 -12.81 15.71
N GLU A 44 -5.29 -14.08 15.45
CA GLU A 44 -4.05 -14.60 14.89
C GLU A 44 -3.78 -14.01 13.49
N GLN A 45 -4.79 -13.99 12.64
CA GLN A 45 -4.68 -13.39 11.30
C GLN A 45 -4.47 -11.89 11.34
N CYS A 46 -5.03 -11.19 12.34
CA CYS A 46 -4.75 -9.77 12.54
C CYS A 46 -3.26 -9.54 12.82
N PHE A 47 -2.64 -10.32 13.69
CA PHE A 47 -1.20 -10.25 13.95
C PHE A 47 -0.37 -10.68 12.75
N GLN A 48 -0.77 -11.73 12.04
CA GLN A 48 -0.08 -12.16 10.81
C GLN A 48 -0.09 -11.08 9.74
N GLY A 49 -1.15 -10.27 9.67
CA GLY A 49 -1.25 -9.14 8.74
C GLY A 49 -0.26 -8.01 9.03
N VAL A 50 0.17 -7.86 10.27
CA VAL A 50 1.16 -6.84 10.68
C VAL A 50 2.61 -7.32 10.52
N ASN A 51 2.86 -8.63 10.65
CA ASN A 51 4.20 -9.21 10.59
C ASN A 51 5.04 -8.78 9.37
N PRO A 52 4.50 -8.64 8.14
CA PRO A 52 5.27 -8.17 6.99
C PRO A 52 5.94 -6.81 7.20
N LEU A 53 5.38 -5.93 8.05
CA LEU A 53 5.97 -4.62 8.33
C LEU A 53 7.30 -4.71 9.08
N TYR A 54 7.57 -5.83 9.76
CA TYR A 54 8.81 -6.04 10.51
C TYR A 54 9.96 -6.58 9.66
N ASN A 55 9.69 -7.08 8.45
CA ASN A 55 10.71 -7.73 7.64
C ASN A 55 10.77 -7.20 6.20
N SER A 56 9.71 -7.36 5.47
CA SER A 56 9.70 -7.25 4.01
C SER A 56 10.20 -5.91 3.45
N PRO A 57 9.84 -4.75 4.03
CA PRO A 57 10.25 -3.46 3.47
C PRO A 57 11.69 -3.06 3.76
N TRP A 58 12.32 -3.66 4.79
CA TRP A 58 13.56 -3.14 5.36
C TRP A 58 14.83 -3.61 4.67
N PHE A 59 14.76 -4.67 3.87
CA PHE A 59 15.93 -5.23 3.22
C PHE A 59 16.60 -4.23 2.26
N ASP A 60 15.83 -3.63 1.38
CA ASP A 60 16.34 -2.67 0.40
C ASP A 60 16.52 -1.26 0.98
N PHE A 61 15.79 -0.95 2.04
CA PHE A 61 15.89 0.31 2.76
C PHE A 61 17.29 0.57 3.33
N GLN A 62 17.93 -0.43 3.91
CA GLN A 62 19.17 -0.25 4.67
C GLN A 62 20.33 0.32 3.85
N ARG A 63 20.44 -0.03 2.57
CA ARG A 63 21.54 0.47 1.71
C ARG A 63 21.38 1.95 1.41
N GLY A 64 20.20 2.38 1.02
CA GLY A 64 19.88 3.77 0.77
C GLY A 64 19.97 4.61 2.03
N PHE A 65 19.40 4.13 3.14
CA PHE A 65 19.47 4.79 4.45
C PHE A 65 20.90 5.05 4.91
N PHE A 66 21.78 4.05 4.82
CA PHE A 66 23.16 4.19 5.23
C PHE A 66 23.91 5.20 4.35
N LYS A 67 23.71 5.14 3.04
CA LYS A 67 24.34 6.08 2.10
C LYS A 67 23.88 7.52 2.31
N VAL A 68 22.58 7.73 2.50
CA VAL A 68 22.01 9.07 2.76
C VAL A 68 22.41 9.58 4.14
N GLY A 69 22.39 8.73 5.16
CA GLY A 69 22.69 9.14 6.53
C GLY A 69 24.18 9.34 6.79
N GLU A 70 25.00 8.37 6.40
CA GLU A 70 26.41 8.32 6.84
C GLU A 70 27.41 8.69 5.74
N VAL A 71 27.17 8.21 4.49
CA VAL A 71 28.12 8.48 3.40
C VAL A 71 27.99 9.92 2.93
N LEU A 72 26.76 10.40 2.72
CA LEU A 72 26.50 11.78 2.32
C LEU A 72 26.95 12.80 3.39
N ALA A 73 26.86 12.43 4.65
CA ALA A 73 27.34 13.23 5.78
C ALA A 73 28.87 13.20 5.94
N GLY A 74 29.57 12.37 5.18
CA GLY A 74 31.03 12.22 5.26
C GLY A 74 31.54 11.38 6.43
N ASN A 75 30.64 10.72 7.17
CA ASN A 75 31.00 9.89 8.31
C ASN A 75 31.58 8.53 7.89
N TYR A 76 31.27 8.09 6.68
CA TYR A 76 31.69 6.79 6.18
C TYR A 76 32.14 6.86 4.72
N TYR A 77 33.30 6.24 4.44
CA TYR A 77 33.84 6.14 3.09
C TYR A 77 33.28 4.89 2.37
N TRP A 78 32.57 5.10 1.27
CA TRP A 78 31.99 4.03 0.45
C TRP A 78 32.60 4.03 -0.96
N GLY A 79 33.89 3.84 -1.08
CA GLY A 79 34.59 3.85 -2.38
C GLY A 79 34.31 5.11 -3.20
N SER A 80 34.27 4.97 -4.52
CA SER A 80 33.94 6.09 -5.44
C SER A 80 32.43 6.26 -5.57
N SER A 81 31.77 6.59 -4.47
CA SER A 81 30.32 6.74 -4.43
C SER A 81 29.86 8.13 -4.86
N PRO A 82 28.80 8.25 -5.69
CA PRO A 82 28.15 9.52 -6.00
C PRO A 82 27.68 10.30 -4.77
N TYR A 83 27.44 9.63 -3.65
CA TYR A 83 27.07 10.26 -2.38
C TYR A 83 28.20 11.09 -1.79
N LEU A 84 29.45 10.63 -1.90
CA LEU A 84 30.64 11.39 -1.44
C LEU A 84 30.93 12.62 -2.28
N THR A 85 30.60 12.57 -3.55
CA THR A 85 30.82 13.67 -4.50
C THR A 85 29.61 14.58 -4.67
N PHE A 86 28.51 14.29 -3.95
CA PHE A 86 27.22 15.00 -4.06
C PHE A 86 26.64 15.00 -5.49
N THR A 87 26.92 13.94 -6.27
CA THR A 87 26.42 13.78 -7.64
C THR A 87 25.31 12.74 -7.74
N VAL A 88 24.81 12.24 -6.60
CA VAL A 88 23.67 11.32 -6.56
C VAL A 88 22.44 11.97 -7.20
N ASN A 89 21.69 11.19 -7.95
CA ASN A 89 20.50 11.64 -8.65
C ASN A 89 19.38 10.60 -8.56
N GLY A 90 18.21 10.91 -9.11
CA GLY A 90 17.01 10.07 -9.05
C GLY A 90 17.09 8.73 -9.79
N THR A 91 18.20 8.39 -10.43
CA THR A 91 18.44 7.09 -11.07
C THR A 91 19.29 6.16 -10.21
N ASP A 92 19.72 6.60 -9.03
CA ASP A 92 20.48 5.75 -8.11
C ASP A 92 19.59 4.62 -7.60
N GLU A 93 20.03 3.38 -7.81
CA GLU A 93 19.26 2.17 -7.52
C GLU A 93 18.95 2.02 -6.03
N ASP A 94 19.92 2.32 -5.15
CA ASP A 94 19.72 2.18 -3.71
C ASP A 94 18.74 3.23 -3.18
N LEU A 95 18.76 4.44 -3.76
CA LEU A 95 17.80 5.49 -3.42
C LEU A 95 16.38 5.14 -3.89
N ILE A 96 16.26 4.59 -5.10
CA ILE A 96 14.99 4.10 -5.65
C ILE A 96 14.44 2.97 -4.77
N ASN A 97 15.23 1.97 -4.46
CA ASN A 97 14.81 0.82 -3.65
C ASN A 97 14.40 1.25 -2.24
N MET A 98 15.15 2.16 -1.62
CA MET A 98 14.75 2.78 -0.35
C MET A 98 13.39 3.47 -0.44
N SER A 99 13.14 4.22 -1.52
CA SER A 99 11.85 4.88 -1.76
C SER A 99 10.72 3.86 -1.88
N TYR A 100 10.88 2.81 -2.68
CA TYR A 100 9.90 1.74 -2.82
C TYR A 100 9.61 1.05 -1.48
N SER A 101 10.63 0.74 -0.69
CA SER A 101 10.46 0.15 0.63
C SER A 101 9.60 1.02 1.55
N LEU A 102 9.90 2.31 1.63
CA LEU A 102 9.16 3.25 2.48
C LEU A 102 7.70 3.44 2.02
N TRP A 103 7.46 3.52 0.71
CA TRP A 103 6.10 3.60 0.16
C TRP A 103 5.33 2.30 0.34
N SER A 104 6.00 1.14 0.29
CA SER A 104 5.38 -0.16 0.60
C SER A 104 4.90 -0.23 2.04
N VAL A 105 5.68 0.27 3.01
CA VAL A 105 5.24 0.37 4.41
C VAL A 105 3.97 1.22 4.52
N ASN A 106 3.90 2.35 3.82
CA ASN A 106 2.70 3.19 3.79
C ASN A 106 1.48 2.44 3.24
N ALA A 107 1.66 1.72 2.13
CA ALA A 107 0.60 0.96 1.49
C ALA A 107 0.10 -0.17 2.41
N TYR A 108 1.00 -0.95 3.02
CA TYR A 108 0.64 -1.99 3.99
C TYR A 108 -0.10 -1.43 5.20
N ALA A 109 0.40 -0.34 5.78
CA ALA A 109 -0.23 0.30 6.93
C ALA A 109 -1.63 0.84 6.63
N ASN A 110 -1.85 1.37 5.43
CA ASN A 110 -3.19 1.79 4.98
C ASN A 110 -4.13 0.59 4.86
N THR A 111 -3.68 -0.50 4.21
CA THR A 111 -4.45 -1.74 4.08
C THR A 111 -4.82 -2.31 5.45
N ILE A 112 -3.86 -2.42 6.37
CA ILE A 112 -4.11 -2.88 7.73
C ILE A 112 -5.17 -2.02 8.40
N ARG A 113 -5.05 -0.71 8.35
CA ARG A 113 -6.02 0.20 8.96
C ARG A 113 -7.42 0.04 8.36
N GLU A 114 -7.54 -0.04 7.03
CA GLU A 114 -8.81 -0.16 6.34
C GLU A 114 -9.49 -1.50 6.65
N ARG A 115 -8.74 -2.60 6.61
CA ARG A 115 -9.29 -3.95 6.81
C ARG A 115 -9.63 -4.25 8.27
N LEU A 116 -8.81 -3.81 9.21
CA LEU A 116 -9.06 -4.07 10.63
C LEU A 116 -10.25 -3.28 11.21
N GLN A 117 -10.77 -2.28 10.51
CA GLN A 117 -12.01 -1.59 10.93
C GLN A 117 -13.22 -2.53 10.90
N THR A 118 -13.27 -3.46 9.97
CA THR A 118 -14.39 -4.39 9.75
C THR A 118 -14.00 -5.86 9.94
N ALA A 119 -12.77 -6.13 10.36
CA ALA A 119 -12.22 -7.47 10.54
C ALA A 119 -12.89 -8.25 11.66
N GLY A 120 -12.82 -9.58 11.60
CA GLY A 120 -13.01 -10.45 12.74
C GLY A 120 -11.95 -10.24 13.81
N GLY A 121 -12.03 -10.96 14.90
CA GLY A 121 -11.12 -10.82 16.03
C GLY A 121 -11.57 -9.80 17.07
N SER A 122 -10.87 -9.80 18.20
CA SER A 122 -11.19 -8.94 19.34
C SER A 122 -10.88 -7.47 19.04
N GLU A 123 -11.66 -6.56 19.61
CA GLU A 123 -11.42 -5.13 19.47
C GLU A 123 -10.02 -4.72 19.97
N GLN A 124 -9.57 -5.33 21.04
CA GLN A 124 -8.24 -5.09 21.60
C GLN A 124 -7.15 -5.45 20.59
N THR A 125 -7.23 -6.62 19.95
CA THR A 125 -6.25 -7.05 18.95
C THR A 125 -6.27 -6.15 17.73
N ARG A 126 -7.45 -5.81 17.21
CA ARG A 126 -7.57 -4.90 16.08
C ARG A 126 -6.95 -3.54 16.37
N ASN A 127 -7.24 -2.96 17.54
CA ASN A 127 -6.68 -1.67 17.94
C ASN A 127 -5.16 -1.72 18.10
N THR A 128 -4.63 -2.82 18.66
CA THR A 128 -3.18 -3.04 18.79
C THR A 128 -2.52 -3.09 17.41
N CYS A 129 -3.03 -3.92 16.50
CA CYS A 129 -2.49 -4.08 15.16
C CYS A 129 -2.60 -2.78 14.32
N MET A 130 -3.70 -2.05 14.45
CA MET A 130 -3.83 -0.72 13.81
C MET A 130 -2.81 0.27 14.37
N GLY A 131 -2.59 0.26 15.69
CA GLY A 131 -1.57 1.09 16.35
C GLY A 131 -0.17 0.79 15.84
N GLU A 132 0.20 -0.48 15.74
CA GLU A 132 1.48 -0.90 15.16
C GLU A 132 1.63 -0.43 13.71
N GLY A 133 0.63 -0.63 12.86
CA GLY A 133 0.63 -0.14 11.49
C GLY A 133 0.84 1.38 11.39
N LEU A 134 0.21 2.15 12.27
CA LEU A 134 0.38 3.62 12.32
C LEU A 134 1.79 4.04 12.76
N VAL A 135 2.41 3.31 13.70
CA VAL A 135 3.80 3.56 14.11
C VAL A 135 4.76 3.31 12.94
N TRP A 136 4.61 2.20 12.23
CA TRP A 136 5.40 1.90 11.04
C TRP A 136 5.21 2.94 9.94
N LYS A 137 3.98 3.37 9.71
CA LYS A 137 3.65 4.45 8.77
C LYS A 137 4.34 5.75 9.15
N ALA A 138 4.27 6.14 10.41
CA ALA A 138 4.92 7.36 10.90
C ALA A 138 6.44 7.30 10.71
N MET A 139 7.06 6.14 10.97
CA MET A 139 8.48 5.93 10.75
C MET A 139 8.86 6.00 9.26
N ALA A 140 8.06 5.41 8.38
CA ALA A 140 8.28 5.52 6.94
C ALA A 140 8.22 6.98 6.46
N TYR A 141 7.23 7.75 6.89
CA TYR A 141 7.16 9.18 6.57
C TYR A 141 8.32 9.98 7.15
N PHE A 142 8.78 9.65 8.35
CA PHE A 142 9.96 10.30 8.94
C PHE A 142 11.19 10.15 8.03
N TYR A 143 11.44 8.97 7.50
CA TYR A 143 12.56 8.74 6.58
C TYR A 143 12.31 9.34 5.19
N LEU A 144 11.09 9.26 4.67
CA LEU A 144 10.73 9.90 3.40
C LEU A 144 11.00 11.40 3.43
N VAL A 145 10.53 12.09 4.46
CA VAL A 145 10.72 13.54 4.59
C VAL A 145 12.20 13.90 4.75
N ARG A 146 12.95 13.14 5.50
CA ARG A 146 14.38 13.39 5.71
C ARG A 146 15.22 13.15 4.47
N THR A 147 14.82 12.21 3.61
CA THR A 147 15.56 11.87 2.40
C THR A 147 15.13 12.71 1.20
N PHE A 148 13.84 12.87 1.01
CA PHE A 148 13.26 13.46 -0.21
C PHE A 148 12.64 14.86 0.02
N GLY A 149 12.58 15.33 1.25
CA GLY A 149 11.90 16.58 1.58
C GLY A 149 10.38 16.40 1.63
N ALA A 150 9.64 17.34 1.04
CA ALA A 150 8.20 17.29 1.05
C ALA A 150 7.66 16.10 0.23
N VAL A 151 6.81 15.29 0.85
CA VAL A 151 6.18 14.12 0.25
C VAL A 151 4.66 14.15 0.43
N PRO A 152 3.87 13.57 -0.48
CA PRO A 152 2.42 13.48 -0.33
C PRO A 152 2.05 12.56 0.83
N ILE A 153 1.01 12.92 1.58
CA ILE A 153 0.46 12.06 2.64
C ILE A 153 -0.68 11.25 2.06
N VAL A 154 -0.47 9.96 1.85
CA VAL A 154 -1.47 9.03 1.32
C VAL A 154 -2.26 8.40 2.47
N HIS A 155 -3.57 8.64 2.51
CA HIS A 155 -4.44 8.13 3.57
C HIS A 155 -5.14 6.82 3.22
N SER A 156 -5.44 6.60 1.94
CA SER A 156 -6.10 5.40 1.41
C SER A 156 -5.40 4.92 0.15
N ASN A 157 -5.34 3.59 -0.02
CA ASN A 157 -4.73 3.00 -1.22
C ASN A 157 -5.73 2.94 -2.38
N SER A 158 -7.02 2.79 -2.10
CA SER A 158 -8.06 2.57 -3.11
C SER A 158 -8.67 3.87 -3.62
N ASP A 159 -9.16 4.71 -2.70
CA ASP A 159 -9.96 5.87 -3.06
C ASP A 159 -9.13 6.97 -3.71
N ASP A 160 -7.91 7.14 -3.22
CA ASP A 160 -7.03 8.21 -3.67
C ASP A 160 -6.28 7.82 -4.96
N ILE A 161 -5.97 6.52 -5.12
CA ILE A 161 -5.33 6.00 -6.33
C ILE A 161 -6.32 5.91 -7.49
N ALA A 162 -7.49 5.34 -7.24
CA ALA A 162 -8.52 5.18 -8.26
C ALA A 162 -9.07 6.51 -8.78
N ALA A 163 -9.14 7.52 -7.93
CA ALA A 163 -9.65 8.85 -8.30
C ALA A 163 -8.64 9.70 -9.10
N GLY A 164 -7.37 9.30 -9.21
CA GLY A 164 -6.33 10.08 -9.89
C GLY A 164 -6.03 11.45 -9.26
N ASN A 165 -6.55 11.69 -8.07
CA ASN A 165 -6.56 12.99 -7.39
C ASN A 165 -5.29 13.27 -6.56
N TYR A 166 -4.18 12.62 -6.86
CA TYR A 166 -2.94 12.78 -6.11
C TYR A 166 -2.46 14.22 -6.00
N ASN A 167 -2.55 14.97 -7.09
CA ASN A 167 -2.02 16.32 -7.16
C ASN A 167 -2.93 17.36 -6.50
N GLU A 168 -4.24 17.12 -6.44
CA GLU A 168 -5.19 18.08 -5.89
C GLU A 168 -5.48 17.86 -4.40
N LYS A 169 -5.56 16.60 -3.99
CA LYS A 169 -5.92 16.22 -2.62
C LYS A 169 -4.74 16.21 -1.67
N TYR A 170 -3.57 15.86 -2.16
CA TYR A 170 -2.34 15.83 -1.38
C TYR A 170 -1.50 17.05 -1.67
N LYS A 171 -1.84 18.14 -1.01
CA LYS A 171 -0.94 19.30 -0.95
C LYS A 171 0.35 18.83 -0.30
N ILE A 172 1.46 18.94 -1.03
CA ILE A 172 2.79 18.72 -0.51
C ILE A 172 2.95 19.66 0.68
N TYR A 173 2.86 19.14 1.89
CA TYR A 173 3.16 19.92 3.08
C TYR A 173 4.68 20.05 3.15
N TRP A 174 5.17 21.23 2.77
CA TRP A 174 6.53 21.60 3.05
C TRP A 174 6.72 21.66 4.55
N PHE A 175 7.42 20.68 5.11
CA PHE A 175 7.85 20.70 6.53
C PHE A 175 9.00 21.71 6.74
N VAL A 176 9.17 22.66 5.82
CA VAL A 176 10.25 23.62 5.85
C VAL A 176 9.70 25.02 6.08
N ASN A 177 9.95 25.52 7.30
CA ASN A 177 10.02 26.95 7.65
C ASN A 177 8.86 27.85 7.26
N ASP A 178 7.62 27.47 7.46
CA ASP A 178 6.59 28.47 7.65
C ASP A 178 6.53 28.85 9.14
N LYS A 179 7.49 29.66 9.58
CA LYS A 179 7.49 30.25 10.95
C LYS A 179 6.15 30.94 11.27
N ASN A 180 5.41 31.39 10.26
CA ASN A 180 4.12 32.06 10.42
C ASN A 180 2.97 31.12 10.73
N LYS A 181 3.09 29.81 10.49
CA LYS A 181 2.02 28.84 10.79
C LYS A 181 2.09 28.25 12.19
N PHE A 182 3.22 28.36 12.87
CA PHE A 182 3.36 27.95 14.29
C PHE A 182 2.76 28.97 15.26
N GLU A 183 2.69 30.25 14.89
CA GLU A 183 2.15 31.28 15.79
C GLU A 183 0.61 31.30 15.88
N ASN A 184 -0.10 30.68 14.94
CA ASN A 184 -1.57 30.67 14.92
C ASN A 184 -2.23 29.41 15.52
N ARG A 185 -1.47 28.48 16.12
CA ARG A 185 -2.02 27.44 17.00
C ARG A 185 -1.83 27.84 18.46
N LYS A 186 -2.57 28.84 18.89
CA LYS A 186 -2.89 28.97 20.31
C LYS A 186 -3.94 27.91 20.64
N CYS A 187 -3.58 27.07 21.60
CA CYS A 187 -4.43 26.05 22.23
C CYS A 187 -5.77 26.63 22.68
#